data_15cd6a4b2ddd7c50624a6eb29e6459b6
#
_entry.id   15cd6a4b2ddd7c50624a6eb29e6459b6
#
_cell.length_a   1.000
_cell.length_b   1.000
_cell.length_c   1.000
_cell.angle_alpha   90.00
_cell.angle_beta   90.00
_cell.angle_gamma   90.00
#
_symmetry.space_group_name_H-M   'P 1'
#
loop_
_entity.id
_entity.type
_entity.pdbx_description
1 polymer ?
#
loop_
_entity_poly.entity_id
_entity_poly.type
_entity_poly.pdbx_seq_one_letter_code
_entity_poly.pdbx_strand_id
1 'polypeptide(L)'
;MKIWVDADACPNVIKDILFRAAERVQVATILVANQPIRTPPSRYISKVQVRAGFDEADSYIAAAIEAGDLVITADIPLASQVIDKDGYALNPRGELYTRDNIRQRLGMRNFMEELRGSGVDTGGPSSLSQADRQAFANELDRFLTRWLKVGP
;
A
#
# COMPACT_ATOMS: atom_id res chain seq x y z
N MET A 1 -8.83 -1.56 -13.14
CA MET A 1 -7.85 -1.52 -12.04
C MET A 1 -8.36 -0.59 -10.96
N LYS A 2 -8.19 -0.96 -9.73
CA LYS A 2 -8.52 -0.13 -8.55
C LYS A 2 -7.27 -0.02 -7.68
N ILE A 3 -7.18 1.08 -6.93
CA ILE A 3 -6.12 1.25 -5.93
C ILE A 3 -6.74 1.04 -4.56
N TRP A 4 -6.20 0.13 -3.79
CA TRP A 4 -6.60 -0.14 -2.40
C TRP A 4 -5.51 0.41 -1.48
N VAL A 5 -5.89 1.14 -0.45
CA VAL A 5 -4.95 1.77 0.47
C VAL A 5 -5.16 1.21 1.87
N ASP A 6 -4.09 0.65 2.44
CA ASP A 6 -4.03 0.27 3.85
C ASP A 6 -3.85 1.56 4.65
N ALA A 7 -4.96 2.21 4.96
CA ALA A 7 -4.97 3.63 5.32
C ALA A 7 -4.54 3.91 6.75
N ASP A 8 -4.69 2.95 7.68
CA ASP A 8 -4.26 3.13 9.07
C ASP A 8 -2.74 3.30 9.19
N ALA A 9 -2.00 2.68 8.28
CA ALA A 9 -0.53 2.72 8.29
C ALA A 9 0.03 3.65 7.21
N CYS A 10 -0.81 4.36 6.46
CA CYS A 10 -0.35 5.22 5.37
C CYS A 10 -0.20 6.66 5.86
N PRO A 11 1.00 7.27 5.72
CA PRO A 11 1.19 8.67 6.10
C PRO A 11 0.29 9.61 5.31
N ASN A 12 -0.11 10.72 5.95
CA ASN A 12 -1.01 11.70 5.32
C ASN A 12 -0.42 12.30 4.05
N VAL A 13 0.90 12.55 4.02
CA VAL A 13 1.55 13.11 2.83
C VAL A 13 1.45 12.15 1.64
N ILE A 14 1.47 10.85 1.91
CA ILE A 14 1.30 9.83 0.85
C ILE A 14 -0.16 9.76 0.41
N LYS A 15 -1.11 9.87 1.34
CA LYS A 15 -2.53 9.94 0.99
C LYS A 15 -2.80 11.13 0.07
N ASP A 16 -2.19 12.28 0.34
CA ASP A 16 -2.35 13.48 -0.50
C ASP A 16 -1.86 13.24 -1.93
N ILE A 17 -0.74 12.54 -2.08
CA ILE A 17 -0.23 12.16 -3.40
C ILE A 17 -1.22 11.24 -4.12
N LEU A 18 -1.76 10.26 -3.39
CA LEU A 18 -2.76 9.34 -3.94
C LEU A 18 -4.04 10.04 -4.36
N PHE A 19 -4.51 10.99 -3.55
CA PHE A 19 -5.73 11.74 -3.87
C PHE A 19 -5.57 12.54 -5.16
N ARG A 20 -4.43 13.21 -5.32
CA ARG A 20 -4.15 13.97 -6.54
C ARG A 20 -4.02 13.07 -7.77
N ALA A 21 -3.37 11.93 -7.60
CA ALA A 21 -3.23 10.95 -8.68
C ALA A 21 -4.59 10.37 -9.09
N ALA A 22 -5.44 10.04 -8.12
CA ALA A 22 -6.77 9.49 -8.36
C ALA A 22 -7.61 10.44 -9.23
N GLU A 23 -7.57 11.74 -8.91
CA GLU A 23 -8.29 12.75 -9.68
C GLU A 23 -7.71 12.94 -11.08
N ARG A 24 -6.38 13.02 -11.17
CA ARG A 24 -5.69 13.27 -12.44
C ARG A 24 -5.91 12.13 -13.43
N VAL A 25 -5.83 10.89 -12.96
CA VAL A 25 -5.88 9.69 -13.80
C VAL A 25 -7.29 9.09 -13.86
N GLN A 26 -8.17 9.54 -12.98
CA GLN A 26 -9.55 9.04 -12.88
C GLN A 26 -9.59 7.55 -12.56
N VAL A 27 -8.84 7.15 -11.54
CA VAL A 27 -8.76 5.77 -11.07
C VAL A 27 -9.44 5.64 -9.71
N ALA A 28 -10.28 4.62 -9.57
CA ALA A 28 -10.97 4.35 -8.30
C ALA A 28 -9.95 4.02 -7.22
N THR A 29 -10.01 4.74 -6.11
CA THR A 29 -9.08 4.61 -4.98
C THR A 29 -9.89 4.44 -3.71
N ILE A 30 -9.72 3.30 -3.04
CA ILE A 30 -10.49 2.91 -1.87
C ILE A 30 -9.56 2.84 -0.66
N LEU A 31 -9.81 3.69 0.34
CA LEU A 31 -9.05 3.69 1.59
C LEU A 31 -9.76 2.79 2.59
N VAL A 32 -9.04 1.82 3.12
CA VAL A 32 -9.57 0.87 4.11
C VAL A 32 -8.89 1.16 5.44
N ALA A 33 -9.69 1.42 6.47
CA ALA A 33 -9.19 1.78 7.80
C ALA A 33 -10.10 1.22 8.88
N ASN A 34 -9.55 0.98 10.07
CA ASN A 34 -10.35 0.60 11.22
C ASN A 34 -10.81 1.81 12.04
N GLN A 35 -10.42 3.01 11.65
CA GLN A 35 -10.82 4.27 12.27
C GLN A 35 -11.46 5.18 11.24
N PRO A 36 -12.31 6.15 11.66
CA PRO A 36 -12.81 7.15 10.73
C PRO A 36 -11.68 7.95 10.12
N ILE A 37 -11.71 8.12 8.81
CA ILE A 37 -10.73 8.91 8.07
C ILE A 37 -11.45 9.93 7.20
N ARG A 38 -10.76 11.03 6.90
CA ARG A 38 -11.27 12.06 6.01
C ARG A 38 -10.75 11.83 4.60
N THR A 39 -11.65 11.92 3.65
CA THR A 39 -11.30 11.89 2.23
C THR A 39 -11.91 13.11 1.55
N PRO A 40 -11.25 13.65 0.51
CA PRO A 40 -11.84 14.76 -0.23
C PRO A 40 -13.10 14.29 -0.98
N PRO A 41 -14.05 15.19 -1.23
CA PRO A 41 -15.21 14.83 -2.06
C PRO A 41 -14.73 14.52 -3.49
N SER A 42 -14.98 13.30 -3.94
CA SER A 42 -14.54 12.84 -5.25
C SER A 42 -15.30 11.58 -5.63
N ARG A 43 -15.62 11.46 -6.92
CA ARG A 43 -16.20 10.22 -7.44
C ARG A 43 -15.20 9.08 -7.50
N TYR A 44 -13.90 9.38 -7.44
CA TYR A 44 -12.83 8.39 -7.57
C TYR A 44 -12.29 7.92 -6.24
N ILE A 45 -12.55 8.65 -5.17
CA ILE A 45 -12.00 8.37 -3.84
C ILE A 45 -13.13 7.97 -2.91
N SER A 46 -13.02 6.80 -2.34
CA SER A 46 -13.98 6.29 -1.36
C SER A 46 -13.25 5.70 -0.17
N LYS A 47 -13.99 5.39 0.88
CA LYS A 47 -13.44 4.83 2.09
C LYS A 47 -14.33 3.71 2.61
N VAL A 48 -13.69 2.71 3.22
CA VAL A 48 -14.36 1.61 3.89
C VAL A 48 -13.84 1.55 5.31
N GLN A 49 -14.73 1.61 6.29
CA GLN A 49 -14.36 1.44 7.68
C GLN A 49 -14.64 0.00 8.09
N VAL A 50 -13.60 -0.69 8.55
CA VAL A 50 -13.70 -2.04 9.07
C VAL A 50 -13.71 -2.01 10.60
N ARG A 51 -13.97 -3.15 11.24
CA ARG A 51 -13.93 -3.24 12.70
C ARG A 51 -12.53 -2.98 13.21
N ALA A 52 -12.44 -2.40 14.42
CA ALA A 52 -11.18 -2.33 15.13
C ALA A 52 -10.72 -3.77 15.44
N GLY A 53 -9.44 -4.04 15.21
CA GLY A 53 -8.88 -5.35 15.46
C GLY A 53 -7.64 -5.56 14.62
N PHE A 54 -6.81 -6.48 15.06
CA PHE A 54 -5.60 -6.84 14.38
C PHE A 54 -5.96 -7.49 13.02
N ASP A 55 -5.33 -7.06 11.95
CA ASP A 55 -5.48 -7.60 10.59
C ASP A 55 -6.86 -7.43 9.95
N GLU A 56 -7.78 -6.66 10.52
CA GLU A 56 -9.10 -6.49 9.93
C GLU A 56 -9.04 -5.78 8.57
N ALA A 57 -8.26 -4.69 8.47
CA ALA A 57 -8.08 -3.98 7.20
C ALA A 57 -7.33 -4.85 6.18
N ASP A 58 -6.29 -5.55 6.61
CA ASP A 58 -5.52 -6.45 5.75
C ASP A 58 -6.39 -7.55 5.18
N SER A 59 -7.21 -8.17 6.02
CA SER A 59 -8.11 -9.24 5.60
C SER A 59 -9.14 -8.75 4.60
N TYR A 60 -9.67 -7.55 4.83
CA TYR A 60 -10.64 -6.97 3.91
C TYR A 60 -10.01 -6.75 2.52
N ILE A 61 -8.82 -6.13 2.50
CA ILE A 61 -8.12 -5.86 1.23
C ILE A 61 -7.79 -7.16 0.52
N ALA A 62 -7.23 -8.14 1.24
CA ALA A 62 -6.85 -9.43 0.64
C ALA A 62 -8.04 -10.15 0.02
N ALA A 63 -9.22 -10.02 0.62
CA ALA A 63 -10.44 -10.65 0.10
C ALA A 63 -11.05 -9.88 -1.08
N ALA A 64 -10.88 -8.55 -1.11
CA ALA A 64 -11.57 -7.69 -2.07
C ALA A 64 -10.79 -7.47 -3.38
N ILE A 65 -9.47 -7.61 -3.37
CA ILE A 65 -8.65 -7.32 -4.55
C ILE A 65 -8.94 -8.27 -5.70
N GLU A 66 -8.73 -7.75 -6.89
CA GLU A 66 -8.81 -8.51 -8.13
C GLU A 66 -7.47 -8.43 -8.86
N ALA A 67 -7.24 -9.35 -9.78
CA ALA A 67 -6.02 -9.35 -10.59
C ALA A 67 -5.85 -7.99 -11.28
N GLY A 68 -4.65 -7.44 -11.23
CA GLY A 68 -4.35 -6.14 -11.82
C GLY A 68 -4.55 -4.95 -10.88
N ASP A 69 -5.18 -5.14 -9.73
CA ASP A 69 -5.34 -4.06 -8.74
C ASP A 69 -4.00 -3.70 -8.09
N LEU A 70 -3.89 -2.44 -7.66
CA LEU A 70 -2.73 -1.94 -6.93
C LEU A 70 -3.10 -1.76 -5.45
N VAL A 71 -2.24 -2.24 -4.56
CA VAL A 71 -2.41 -2.07 -3.10
C VAL A 71 -1.26 -1.25 -2.56
N ILE A 72 -1.58 -0.21 -1.78
CA ILE A 72 -0.59 0.62 -1.10
C ILE A 72 -0.49 0.14 0.34
N THR A 73 0.63 -0.48 0.69
CA THR A 73 0.83 -1.04 2.02
C THR A 73 2.31 -1.24 2.33
N ALA A 74 2.67 -1.08 3.60
CA ALA A 74 3.98 -1.46 4.11
C ALA A 74 3.97 -2.86 4.74
N ASP A 75 2.82 -3.51 4.80
CA ASP A 75 2.67 -4.84 5.39
C ASP A 75 3.11 -5.89 4.37
N ILE A 76 4.23 -6.52 4.65
CA ILE A 76 4.84 -7.47 3.71
C ILE A 76 4.00 -8.74 3.54
N PRO A 77 3.42 -9.35 4.60
CA PRO A 77 2.50 -10.46 4.40
C PRO A 77 1.30 -10.12 3.52
N LEU A 78 0.71 -8.93 3.67
CA LEU A 78 -0.38 -8.51 2.79
C LEU A 78 0.12 -8.35 1.35
N ALA A 79 1.27 -7.73 1.15
CA ALA A 79 1.87 -7.57 -0.18
C ALA A 79 2.06 -8.94 -0.85
N SER A 80 2.51 -9.93 -0.09
CA SER A 80 2.69 -11.29 -0.61
C SER A 80 1.36 -11.91 -1.08
N GLN A 81 0.31 -11.73 -0.30
CA GLN A 81 -1.02 -12.24 -0.66
C GLN A 81 -1.56 -11.54 -1.91
N VAL A 82 -1.32 -10.24 -2.03
CA VAL A 82 -1.71 -9.46 -3.21
C VAL A 82 -1.02 -9.99 -4.47
N ILE A 83 0.28 -10.22 -4.38
CA ILE A 83 1.07 -10.73 -5.51
C ILE A 83 0.60 -12.14 -5.91
N ASP A 84 0.25 -12.98 -4.94
CA ASP A 84 -0.28 -14.32 -5.22
C ASP A 84 -1.59 -14.28 -5.99
N LYS A 85 -2.34 -13.19 -5.88
CA LYS A 85 -3.59 -12.98 -6.62
C LYS A 85 -3.39 -12.17 -7.91
N ASP A 86 -2.16 -12.03 -8.37
CA ASP A 86 -1.80 -11.27 -9.57
C ASP A 86 -2.09 -9.77 -9.45
N GLY A 87 -2.12 -9.25 -8.24
CA GLY A 87 -2.15 -7.82 -7.97
C GLY A 87 -0.75 -7.25 -7.83
N TYR A 88 -0.69 -5.94 -7.60
CA TYR A 88 0.56 -5.21 -7.41
C TYR A 88 0.55 -4.56 -6.04
N ALA A 89 1.71 -4.48 -5.39
CA ALA A 89 1.85 -3.86 -4.08
C ALA A 89 2.99 -2.84 -4.10
N LEU A 90 2.71 -1.64 -3.60
CA LEU A 90 3.66 -0.54 -3.54
C LEU A 90 3.66 0.01 -2.12
N ASN A 91 4.85 0.15 -1.52
CA ASN A 91 4.92 0.69 -0.18
C ASN A 91 5.01 2.22 -0.19
N PRO A 92 4.72 2.89 0.94
CA PRO A 92 4.75 4.35 1.01
C PRO A 92 6.12 5.00 0.76
N ARG A 93 7.19 4.23 0.75
CA ARG A 93 8.55 4.72 0.47
C ARG A 93 8.93 4.57 -1.00
N GLY A 94 8.01 4.07 -1.83
CA GLY A 94 8.24 3.95 -3.26
C GLY A 94 8.80 2.63 -3.74
N GLU A 95 8.83 1.61 -2.88
CA GLU A 95 9.28 0.28 -3.29
C GLU A 95 8.10 -0.51 -3.84
N LEU A 96 8.24 -0.98 -5.07
CA LEU A 96 7.26 -1.88 -5.70
C LEU A 96 7.66 -3.31 -5.40
N TYR A 97 6.78 -4.05 -4.72
CA TYR A 97 7.02 -5.46 -4.46
C TYR A 97 6.71 -6.29 -5.70
N THR A 98 7.53 -7.30 -5.94
CA THR A 98 7.41 -8.20 -7.09
C THR A 98 7.53 -9.65 -6.62
N ARG A 99 7.22 -10.59 -7.51
CA ARG A 99 7.46 -12.01 -7.22
C ARG A 99 8.94 -12.29 -6.94
N ASP A 100 9.83 -11.51 -7.56
CA ASP A 100 11.26 -11.69 -7.39
C ASP A 100 11.76 -11.20 -6.04
N ASN A 101 11.23 -10.09 -5.53
CA ASN A 101 11.75 -9.50 -4.28
C ASN A 101 10.93 -9.84 -3.04
N ILE A 102 9.68 -10.30 -3.18
CA ILE A 102 8.80 -10.48 -2.03
C ILE A 102 9.29 -11.55 -1.06
N ARG A 103 9.90 -12.62 -1.55
CA ARG A 103 10.44 -13.68 -0.70
C ARG A 103 11.57 -13.16 0.17
N GLN A 104 12.46 -12.36 -0.41
CA GLN A 104 13.57 -11.75 0.32
C GLN A 104 13.04 -10.81 1.40
N ARG A 105 12.01 -10.02 1.08
CA ARG A 105 11.39 -9.11 2.04
C ARG A 105 10.71 -9.86 3.18
N LEU A 106 10.02 -10.95 2.89
CA LEU A 106 9.42 -11.81 3.93
C LEU A 106 10.50 -12.41 4.84
N GLY A 107 11.57 -12.91 4.26
CA GLY A 107 12.68 -13.48 5.04
C GLY A 107 13.31 -12.43 5.95
N MET A 108 13.56 -11.24 5.45
CA MET A 108 14.12 -10.15 6.25
C MET A 108 13.15 -9.74 7.37
N ARG A 109 11.86 -9.64 7.09
CA ARG A 109 10.85 -9.32 8.09
C ARG A 109 10.84 -10.36 9.21
N ASN A 110 10.85 -11.65 8.86
CA ASN A 110 10.84 -12.73 9.84
C ASN A 110 12.11 -12.73 10.68
N PHE A 111 13.25 -12.51 10.05
CA PHE A 111 14.54 -12.40 10.73
C PHE A 111 14.53 -11.27 11.75
N MET A 112 14.04 -10.10 11.37
CA MET A 112 13.98 -8.94 12.26
C MET A 112 13.02 -9.18 13.43
N GLU A 113 11.91 -9.89 13.21
CA GLU A 113 11.00 -10.27 14.29
C GLU A 113 11.66 -11.23 15.28
N GLU A 114 12.43 -12.21 14.79
CA GLU A 114 13.19 -13.11 15.65
C GLU A 114 14.20 -12.35 16.51
N LEU A 115 14.91 -11.39 15.92
CA LEU A 115 15.85 -10.57 16.67
C LEU A 115 15.16 -9.79 17.77
N ARG A 116 14.02 -9.17 17.49
CA ARG A 116 13.24 -8.43 18.49
C ARG A 116 12.73 -9.35 19.59
N GLY A 117 12.29 -10.56 19.24
CA GLY A 117 11.83 -11.57 20.19
C GLY A 117 12.95 -12.05 21.11
N SER A 118 14.21 -11.98 20.65
CA SER A 118 15.41 -12.33 21.46
C SER A 118 15.90 -11.17 22.31
N GLY A 119 15.23 -10.02 22.29
CA GLY A 119 15.62 -8.84 23.06
C GLY A 119 16.62 -7.93 22.35
N VAL A 120 16.91 -8.17 21.10
CA VAL A 120 17.79 -7.30 20.31
C VAL A 120 17.01 -6.06 19.86
N ASP A 121 17.58 -4.89 20.11
CA ASP A 121 16.99 -3.63 19.62
C ASP A 121 17.40 -3.45 18.15
N THR A 122 16.43 -3.61 17.27
CA THR A 122 16.65 -3.45 15.83
C THR A 122 16.37 -2.03 15.35
N GLY A 123 15.97 -1.13 16.27
CA GLY A 123 15.43 0.18 15.89
C GLY A 123 14.07 0.03 15.22
N GLY A 124 13.41 1.10 14.95
CA GLY A 124 12.19 1.12 14.15
C GLY A 124 12.48 1.62 12.75
N PRO A 125 11.50 1.63 11.86
CA PRO A 125 11.64 2.29 10.57
C PRO A 125 11.90 3.78 10.78
N SER A 126 12.75 4.35 9.95
CA SER A 126 13.03 5.78 9.98
C SER A 126 11.78 6.57 9.56
N SER A 127 11.71 7.84 9.95
CA SER A 127 10.67 8.74 9.49
C SER A 127 10.68 8.86 7.97
N LEU A 128 9.51 9.10 7.39
CA LEU A 128 9.37 9.29 5.96
C LEU A 128 10.11 10.57 5.55
N SER A 129 11.09 10.46 4.66
CA SER A 129 11.89 11.59 4.18
C SER A 129 11.27 12.21 2.94
N GLN A 130 11.80 13.38 2.54
CA GLN A 130 11.43 14.00 1.28
C GLN A 130 11.79 13.10 0.10
N ALA A 131 12.93 12.41 0.17
CA ALA A 131 13.34 11.45 -0.85
C ALA A 131 12.37 10.28 -0.96
N ASP A 132 11.86 9.79 0.17
CA ASP A 132 10.86 8.72 0.19
C ASP A 132 9.56 9.16 -0.49
N ARG A 133 9.11 10.37 -0.18
CA ARG A 133 7.89 10.93 -0.80
C ARG A 133 8.04 11.06 -2.31
N GLN A 134 9.19 11.56 -2.75
CA GLN A 134 9.47 11.71 -4.17
C GLN A 134 9.55 10.35 -4.87
N ALA A 135 10.19 9.37 -4.23
CA ALA A 135 10.30 8.01 -4.76
C ALA A 135 8.91 7.38 -4.91
N PHE A 136 8.04 7.57 -3.92
CA PHE A 136 6.66 7.07 -4.00
C PHE A 136 5.90 7.73 -5.16
N ALA A 137 5.97 9.05 -5.27
CA ALA A 137 5.28 9.79 -6.31
C ALA A 137 5.75 9.33 -7.70
N ASN A 138 7.06 9.17 -7.87
CA ASN A 138 7.65 8.73 -9.13
C ASN A 138 7.21 7.32 -9.51
N GLU A 139 7.22 6.40 -8.54
CA GLU A 139 6.85 5.00 -8.82
C GLU A 139 5.36 4.87 -9.10
N LEU A 140 4.52 5.58 -8.35
CA LEU A 140 3.08 5.62 -8.60
C LEU A 140 2.78 6.16 -9.99
N ASP A 141 3.43 7.26 -10.36
CA ASP A 141 3.24 7.88 -11.67
C ASP A 141 3.66 6.94 -12.80
N ARG A 142 4.80 6.27 -12.63
CA ARG A 142 5.29 5.28 -13.60
C ARG A 142 4.31 4.12 -13.77
N PHE A 143 3.79 3.63 -12.66
CA PHE A 143 2.81 2.53 -12.66
C PHE A 143 1.52 2.94 -13.39
N LEU A 144 0.98 4.09 -13.05
CA LEU A 144 -0.27 4.59 -13.64
C LEU A 144 -0.10 4.91 -15.13
N THR A 145 1.05 5.43 -15.52
CA THR A 145 1.35 5.69 -16.92
C THR A 145 1.35 4.39 -17.74
N ARG A 146 1.95 3.33 -17.21
CA ARG A 146 1.91 2.02 -17.86
C ARG A 146 0.50 1.46 -17.96
N TRP A 147 -0.28 1.60 -16.90
CA TRP A 147 -1.67 1.15 -16.90
C TRP A 147 -2.50 1.86 -17.99
N LEU A 148 -2.33 3.17 -18.13
CA LEU A 148 -3.04 3.94 -19.15
C LEU A 148 -2.66 3.50 -20.57
N LYS A 149 -1.41 3.15 -20.80
CA LYS A 149 -0.94 2.70 -22.13
C LYS A 149 -1.48 1.33 -22.52
N VAL A 150 -1.59 0.43 -21.54
CA VAL A 150 -2.07 -0.93 -21.78
C VAL A 150 -3.61 -0.94 -21.86
N GLY A 151 -4.24 0.08 -21.30
CA GLY A 151 -5.68 0.19 -21.18
C GLY A 151 -6.22 -0.49 -19.93
N PRO A 152 -7.42 -0.12 -19.51
CA PRO A 152 -8.05 -0.75 -18.36
C PRO A 152 -8.51 -2.16 -18.67
#